data_8eb890351b257ce4df38a76d000e6a52
#
_entry.id   8eb890351b257ce4df38a76d000e6a52
#
_cell.length_a   1.000
_cell.length_b   1.000
_cell.length_c   1.000
_cell.angle_alpha   90.00
_cell.angle_beta   90.00
_cell.angle_gamma   90.00
#
_symmetry.space_group_name_H-M   'P 1'
#
loop_
_entity.id
_entity.type
_entity.pdbx_description
1 polymer ?
#
loop_
_entity_poly.entity_id
_entity_poly.type
_entity_poly.pdbx_seq_one_letter_code
_entity_poly.pdbx_strand_id
1 'polypeptide(L)'
;HPNCFEGFASGPSIEARWGKKAIELKDDEKVWEIESYYIAQALTDYIMILSPQKIILGGGVMHQEQLFPLIREKVKDMVAGYINTKELQDIDNYIVPASLHDDQGIMGAIKLGLNALEQAKK
;
A
#
# COMPACT_ATOMS: atom_id res chain seq x y z
N HIS A 1 -9.63 13.43 -6.21
CA HIS A 1 -9.21 14.67 -5.54
C HIS A 1 -7.68 14.82 -5.62
N PRO A 2 -7.14 15.94 -6.13
CA PRO A 2 -5.70 16.04 -6.44
C PRO A 2 -4.77 16.05 -5.21
N ASN A 3 -5.30 16.33 -4.01
CA ASN A 3 -4.51 16.51 -2.78
C ASN A 3 -4.79 15.43 -1.72
N CYS A 4 -5.33 14.28 -2.08
CA CYS A 4 -5.47 13.14 -1.19
C CYS A 4 -4.46 12.04 -1.56
N PHE A 5 -4.35 11.01 -0.73
CA PHE A 5 -3.42 9.90 -0.99
C PHE A 5 -3.66 9.24 -2.36
N GLU A 6 -4.91 9.01 -2.74
CA GLU A 6 -5.26 8.51 -4.08
C GLU A 6 -4.80 9.48 -5.20
N GLY A 7 -4.94 10.79 -4.98
CA GLY A 7 -4.48 11.82 -5.91
C GLY A 7 -2.97 11.89 -6.08
N PHE A 8 -2.20 11.33 -5.17
CA PHE A 8 -0.73 11.24 -5.29
C PHE A 8 -0.26 9.87 -5.78
N ALA A 9 -0.85 8.78 -5.34
CA ALA A 9 -0.30 7.44 -5.47
C ALA A 9 -1.18 6.47 -6.30
N SER A 10 -2.12 6.94 -7.08
CA SER A 10 -2.91 6.09 -7.98
C SER A 10 -2.31 6.01 -9.39
N GLY A 11 -2.67 4.96 -10.14
CA GLY A 11 -2.27 4.82 -11.54
C GLY A 11 -2.61 6.05 -12.41
N PRO A 12 -3.85 6.58 -12.36
CA PRO A 12 -4.19 7.82 -13.05
C PRO A 12 -3.35 9.03 -12.63
N SER A 13 -2.98 9.13 -11.37
CA SER A 13 -2.12 10.23 -10.87
C SER A 13 -0.69 10.13 -11.39
N ILE A 14 -0.15 8.93 -11.49
CA ILE A 14 1.15 8.65 -12.10
C ILE A 14 1.11 9.05 -13.58
N GLU A 15 0.10 8.61 -14.32
CA GLU A 15 -0.07 8.96 -15.73
C GLU A 15 -0.19 10.48 -15.93
N ALA A 16 -0.97 11.16 -15.11
CA ALA A 16 -1.11 12.63 -15.17
C ALA A 16 0.19 13.37 -14.87
N ARG A 17 1.01 12.87 -13.95
CA ARG A 17 2.29 13.48 -13.54
C ARG A 17 3.39 13.25 -14.55
N TRP A 18 3.47 12.06 -15.11
CA TRP A 18 4.60 11.61 -15.92
C TRP A 18 4.28 11.52 -17.42
N GLY A 19 3.00 11.68 -17.82
CA GLY A 19 2.55 11.57 -19.20
C GLY A 19 2.58 10.15 -19.78
N LYS A 20 2.81 9.14 -18.94
CA LYS A 20 2.90 7.71 -19.30
C LYS A 20 2.28 6.85 -18.22
N LYS A 21 1.76 5.69 -18.61
CA LYS A 21 1.22 4.72 -17.65
C LYS A 21 2.32 4.09 -16.80
N ALA A 22 1.99 3.71 -15.57
CA ALA A 22 2.92 3.09 -14.63
C ALA A 22 3.71 1.90 -15.23
N ILE A 23 3.06 1.09 -16.06
CA ILE A 23 3.70 -0.06 -16.71
C ILE A 23 4.81 0.34 -17.70
N GLU A 24 4.70 1.51 -18.33
CA GLU A 24 5.69 2.05 -19.28
C GLU A 24 6.87 2.71 -18.56
N LEU A 25 6.71 2.97 -17.27
CA LEU A 25 7.69 3.65 -16.41
C LEU A 25 8.46 2.66 -15.53
N LYS A 26 8.31 1.37 -15.76
CA LYS A 26 8.86 0.29 -14.92
C LYS A 26 10.32 0.50 -14.53
N ASP A 27 11.15 0.95 -15.49
CA ASP A 27 12.59 1.10 -15.31
C ASP A 27 13.01 2.54 -14.96
N ASP A 28 12.05 3.45 -14.68
CA ASP A 28 12.34 4.83 -14.32
C ASP A 28 12.43 4.96 -12.78
N GLU A 29 13.63 4.83 -12.25
CA GLU A 29 13.92 4.89 -10.81
C GLU A 29 13.38 6.17 -10.15
N LYS A 30 13.42 7.31 -10.85
CA LYS A 30 12.95 8.59 -10.32
C LYS A 30 11.44 8.58 -10.04
N VAL A 31 10.68 7.92 -10.90
CA VAL A 31 9.23 7.75 -10.71
C VAL A 31 8.97 7.01 -9.41
N TRP A 32 9.62 5.87 -9.23
CA TRP A 32 9.37 4.99 -8.09
C TRP A 32 9.94 5.54 -6.79
N GLU A 33 10.99 6.33 -6.87
CA GLU A 33 11.52 7.07 -5.73
C GLU A 33 10.49 8.08 -5.19
N ILE A 34 9.81 8.80 -6.07
CA ILE A 34 8.78 9.78 -5.70
C ILE A 34 7.50 9.07 -5.24
N GLU A 35 7.04 8.04 -5.95
CA GLU A 35 5.82 7.32 -5.59
C GLU A 35 5.98 6.59 -4.24
N SER A 36 7.13 5.96 -4.00
CA SER A 36 7.41 5.33 -2.70
C SER A 36 7.43 6.33 -1.55
N TYR A 37 7.87 7.57 -1.80
CA TYR A 37 7.84 8.63 -0.81
C TYR A 37 6.40 9.00 -0.40
N TYR A 38 5.51 9.22 -1.36
CA TYR A 38 4.11 9.53 -1.06
C TYR A 38 3.41 8.39 -0.33
N ILE A 39 3.65 7.15 -0.76
CA ILE A 39 3.08 5.98 -0.09
C ILE A 39 3.63 5.87 1.33
N ALA A 40 4.93 5.97 1.53
CA ALA A 40 5.57 5.86 2.84
C ALA A 40 5.09 6.95 3.80
N GLN A 41 4.88 8.18 3.33
CA GLN A 41 4.33 9.27 4.13
C GLN A 41 2.93 8.93 4.65
N ALA A 42 2.03 8.49 3.77
CA ALA A 42 0.68 8.08 4.18
C ALA A 42 0.71 6.89 5.15
N LEU A 43 1.56 5.89 4.90
CA LEU A 43 1.70 4.74 5.81
C LEU A 43 2.26 5.14 7.17
N THR A 44 3.20 6.06 7.21
CA THR A 44 3.74 6.60 8.47
C THR A 44 2.63 7.27 9.29
N ASP A 45 1.79 8.10 8.66
CA ASP A 45 0.63 8.70 9.31
C ASP A 45 -0.33 7.64 9.86
N TYR A 46 -0.65 6.60 9.08
CA TYR A 46 -1.52 5.51 9.54
C TYR A 46 -0.89 4.71 10.68
N ILE A 47 0.41 4.45 10.66
CA ILE A 47 1.14 3.78 11.73
C ILE A 47 1.06 4.59 13.01
N MET A 48 1.30 5.90 12.94
CA MET A 48 1.30 6.79 14.09
C MET A 48 -0.09 7.00 14.71
N ILE A 49 -1.15 7.00 13.90
CA ILE A 49 -2.52 7.28 14.35
C ILE A 49 -3.26 6.00 14.75
N LEU A 50 -3.10 4.92 13.97
CA LEU A 50 -3.93 3.71 14.08
C LEU A 50 -3.19 2.53 14.72
N SER A 51 -1.86 2.55 14.72
CA SER A 51 -1.02 1.42 15.18
C SER A 51 -1.48 0.06 14.64
N PRO A 52 -1.63 -0.12 13.31
CA PRO A 52 -2.15 -1.36 12.74
C PRO A 52 -1.20 -2.53 13.02
N GLN A 53 -1.73 -3.73 13.10
CA GLN A 53 -0.93 -4.95 13.27
C GLN A 53 -0.28 -5.43 11.97
N LYS A 54 -0.83 -5.03 10.82
CA LYS A 54 -0.34 -5.34 9.48
C LYS A 54 -0.88 -4.35 8.47
N ILE A 55 -0.07 -4.02 7.48
CA ILE A 55 -0.44 -3.17 6.35
C ILE A 55 -0.35 -4.01 5.09
N ILE A 56 -1.45 -4.13 4.37
CA ILE A 56 -1.52 -4.86 3.11
C ILE A 56 -1.71 -3.84 1.99
N LEU A 57 -0.78 -3.80 1.06
CA LEU A 57 -0.84 -2.94 -0.11
C LEU A 57 -1.24 -3.75 -1.34
N GLY A 58 -2.25 -3.27 -2.06
CA GLY A 58 -2.76 -3.90 -3.26
C GLY A 58 -3.20 -2.88 -4.30
N GLY A 59 -3.71 -3.37 -5.42
CA GLY A 59 -4.11 -2.58 -6.56
C GLY A 59 -3.03 -2.46 -7.63
N GLY A 60 -3.38 -1.93 -8.81
CA GLY A 60 -2.54 -1.97 -10.01
C GLY A 60 -1.16 -1.34 -9.88
N VAL A 61 -1.00 -0.29 -9.07
CA VAL A 61 0.31 0.34 -8.83
C VAL A 61 1.25 -0.61 -8.09
N MET A 62 0.71 -1.44 -7.19
CA MET A 62 1.51 -2.37 -6.38
C MET A 62 1.99 -3.61 -7.13
N HIS A 63 1.66 -3.78 -8.42
CA HIS A 63 2.33 -4.72 -9.31
C HIS A 63 3.79 -4.32 -9.58
N GLN A 64 4.16 -3.09 -9.27
CA GLN A 64 5.55 -2.62 -9.28
C GLN A 64 6.25 -3.06 -7.99
N GLU A 65 6.72 -4.31 -7.98
CA GLU A 65 7.26 -4.97 -6.77
C GLU A 65 8.45 -4.22 -6.15
N GLN A 66 9.21 -3.46 -6.97
CA GLN A 66 10.31 -2.62 -6.51
C GLN A 66 9.86 -1.51 -5.53
N LEU A 67 8.56 -1.19 -5.47
CA LEU A 67 8.04 -0.22 -4.50
C LEU A 67 8.14 -0.71 -3.05
N PHE A 68 7.99 -2.02 -2.79
CA PHE A 68 7.96 -2.53 -1.42
C PHE A 68 9.24 -2.24 -0.63
N PRO A 69 10.45 -2.58 -1.12
CA PRO A 69 11.67 -2.24 -0.40
C PRO A 69 11.83 -0.72 -0.22
N LEU A 70 11.53 0.09 -1.24
CA LEU A 70 11.63 1.56 -1.16
C LEU A 70 10.67 2.14 -0.12
N ILE A 71 9.42 1.67 -0.09
CA ILE A 71 8.42 2.10 0.89
C ILE A 71 8.87 1.75 2.31
N ARG A 72 9.31 0.51 2.54
CA ARG A 72 9.75 0.03 3.85
C ARG A 72 10.93 0.81 4.40
N GLU A 73 11.92 1.10 3.56
CA GLU A 73 13.06 1.93 3.91
C GLU A 73 12.60 3.33 4.34
N LYS A 74 11.79 3.99 3.50
CA LYS A 74 11.29 5.34 3.78
C LYS A 74 10.40 5.41 5.02
N VAL A 75 9.59 4.39 5.28
CA VAL A 75 8.79 4.33 6.53
C VAL A 75 9.72 4.26 7.74
N LYS A 76 10.77 3.44 7.71
CA LYS A 76 11.77 3.40 8.81
C LYS A 76 12.41 4.77 9.04
N ASP A 77 12.81 5.43 7.97
CA ASP A 77 13.44 6.75 8.03
C ASP A 77 12.48 7.81 8.58
N MET A 78 11.22 7.81 8.15
CA MET A 78 10.21 8.77 8.59
C MET A 78 9.79 8.54 10.04
N VAL A 79 9.67 7.28 10.48
CA VAL A 79 9.41 6.95 11.89
C VAL A 79 10.60 7.33 12.76
N ALA A 80 11.83 7.31 12.21
CA ALA A 80 13.07 7.78 12.85
C ALA A 80 13.31 7.22 14.26
N GLY A 81 12.79 6.01 14.54
CA GLY A 81 12.90 5.41 15.87
C GLY A 81 12.03 6.04 16.96
N TYR A 82 11.13 6.98 16.59
CA TYR A 82 10.21 7.61 17.54
C TYR A 82 9.31 6.59 18.23
N ILE A 83 8.85 5.59 17.49
CA ILE A 83 8.19 4.38 18.02
C ILE A 83 9.00 3.15 17.61
N ASN A 84 9.05 2.15 18.49
CA ASN A 84 9.80 0.92 18.27
C ASN A 84 8.93 -0.27 18.64
N THR A 85 8.08 -0.70 17.73
CA THR A 85 7.21 -1.86 17.88
C THR A 85 7.82 -3.10 17.22
N LYS A 86 7.35 -4.28 17.61
CA LYS A 86 7.78 -5.54 16.98
C LYS A 86 7.45 -5.58 15.47
N GLU A 87 6.37 -4.93 15.07
CA GLU A 87 5.95 -4.81 13.69
C GLU A 87 6.97 -4.02 12.86
N LEU A 88 7.45 -2.89 13.38
CA LEU A 88 8.47 -2.07 12.72
C LEU A 88 9.85 -2.74 12.71
N GLN A 89 10.15 -3.60 13.70
CA GLN A 89 11.38 -4.40 13.70
C GLN A 89 11.35 -5.47 12.59
N ASP A 90 10.16 -6.01 12.28
CA ASP A 90 9.93 -6.99 11.22
C ASP A 90 9.11 -6.36 10.06
N ILE A 91 9.63 -5.27 9.51
CA ILE A 91 8.90 -4.45 8.53
C ILE A 91 8.55 -5.21 7.25
N ASP A 92 9.33 -6.23 6.90
CA ASP A 92 9.08 -7.04 5.72
C ASP A 92 7.81 -7.90 5.84
N ASN A 93 7.47 -8.30 7.04
CA ASN A 93 6.23 -8.99 7.37
C ASN A 93 5.14 -8.03 7.84
N TYR A 94 5.45 -6.77 8.08
CA TYR A 94 4.52 -5.74 8.51
C TYR A 94 3.83 -5.06 7.32
N ILE A 95 4.62 -4.60 6.32
CA ILE A 95 4.11 -3.99 5.08
C ILE A 95 4.26 -5.00 3.96
N VAL A 96 3.15 -5.60 3.53
CA VAL A 96 3.14 -6.76 2.64
C VAL A 96 2.27 -6.55 1.41
N PRO A 97 2.55 -7.25 0.29
CA PRO A 97 1.65 -7.28 -0.85
C PRO A 97 0.36 -8.03 -0.53
N ALA A 98 -0.70 -7.72 -1.29
CA ALA A 98 -1.93 -8.51 -1.27
C ALA A 98 -1.64 -9.92 -1.81
N SER A 99 -2.09 -10.95 -1.07
CA SER A 99 -1.76 -12.36 -1.36
C SER A 99 -2.71 -13.04 -2.35
N LEU A 100 -3.80 -12.38 -2.77
CA LEU A 100 -4.84 -12.94 -3.63
C LEU A 100 -4.77 -12.46 -5.09
N HIS A 101 -3.63 -11.93 -5.53
CA HIS A 101 -3.35 -11.54 -6.93
C HIS A 101 -4.49 -10.79 -7.57
N ASP A 102 -5.06 -9.81 -7.30
CA ASP A 102 -6.22 -9.06 -7.84
C ASP A 102 -7.62 -9.66 -7.55
N ASP A 103 -7.68 -10.88 -7.03
CA ASP A 103 -8.96 -11.52 -6.68
C ASP A 103 -9.50 -11.09 -5.30
N GLN A 104 -8.79 -10.22 -4.58
CA GLN A 104 -9.17 -9.80 -3.23
C GLN A 104 -10.56 -9.18 -3.16
N GLY A 105 -10.99 -8.45 -4.20
CA GLY A 105 -12.33 -7.87 -4.28
C GLY A 105 -13.43 -8.95 -4.34
N ILE A 106 -13.28 -9.91 -5.24
CA ILE A 106 -14.22 -11.03 -5.42
C ILE A 106 -14.23 -11.93 -4.19
N MET A 107 -13.07 -12.30 -3.69
CA MET A 107 -12.93 -13.15 -2.49
C MET A 107 -13.51 -12.47 -1.24
N GLY A 108 -13.32 -11.16 -1.11
CA GLY A 108 -13.93 -10.36 -0.04
C GLY A 108 -15.46 -10.36 -0.13
N ALA A 109 -16.03 -10.16 -1.31
CA ALA A 109 -17.47 -10.20 -1.54
C ALA A 109 -18.07 -11.59 -1.22
N ILE A 110 -17.41 -12.66 -1.65
CA ILE A 110 -17.80 -14.05 -1.33
C ILE A 110 -17.79 -14.26 0.19
N LYS A 111 -16.72 -13.83 0.88
CA LYS A 111 -16.61 -13.99 2.33
C LYS A 111 -17.70 -13.24 3.08
N LEU A 112 -18.04 -12.02 2.65
CA LEU A 112 -19.16 -11.26 3.22
C LEU A 112 -20.50 -11.99 3.05
N GLY A 113 -20.75 -12.55 1.86
CA GLY A 113 -21.96 -13.36 1.61
C GLY A 113 -22.04 -14.60 2.51
N LEU A 114 -20.94 -15.33 2.67
CA LEU A 114 -20.88 -16.48 3.58
C LEU A 114 -21.15 -16.09 5.03
N ASN A 115 -20.54 -14.99 5.50
CA ASN A 115 -20.78 -14.50 6.86
C ASN A 115 -22.26 -14.12 7.09
N ALA A 116 -22.90 -13.48 6.11
CA ALA A 116 -24.33 -13.15 6.18
C ALA A 116 -25.21 -14.41 6.26
N LEU A 117 -24.89 -15.45 5.48
CA LEU A 117 -25.59 -16.74 5.55
C LEU A 117 -25.42 -17.43 6.91
N GLU A 118 -24.24 -17.40 7.50
CA GLU A 118 -23.98 -17.96 8.84
C GLU A 118 -24.78 -17.21 9.93
N GLN A 119 -24.88 -15.89 9.83
CA GLN A 119 -25.66 -15.08 10.77
C GLN A 119 -27.18 -15.33 10.63
N ALA A 120 -27.68 -15.54 9.41
CA ALA A 120 -29.10 -15.81 9.17
C ALA A 120 -29.55 -17.19 9.66
N LYS A 121 -28.63 -18.11 9.97
CA LYS A 121 -28.90 -19.45 10.50
C LYS A 121 -28.91 -19.51 12.03
N LYS A 122 -28.56 -18.42 12.69
CA LYS A 122 -28.60 -18.27 14.17
C LYS A 122 -29.91 -17.64 14.59
#